data_cb86e71239caee60001093576c8f94a7
#
_entry.id   cb86e71239caee60001093576c8f94a7
#
_cell.length_a   1.000
_cell.length_b   1.000
_cell.length_c   1.000
_cell.angle_alpha   90.00
_cell.angle_beta   90.00
_cell.angle_gamma   90.00
#
_symmetry.space_group_name_H-M   'P 1'
#
loop_
_entity.id
_entity.type
_entity.pdbx_description
1 polymer ?
#
loop_
_entity_poly.entity_id
_entity_poly.type
_entity_poly.pdbx_seq_one_letter_code
_entity_poly.pdbx_strand_id
1 'polypeptide(L)'
;MLFRSKTGSGKWIKGVNFDDSNFSEARLPTKVDLDKISTVHPIIIRRSCLHVVCANSLALSLAGVVKGYIPEVKGTVEYDYTGEPTGIVRERAIKVFDEIIPDSFNNREERKEAIYKVLKDIASRGLTTVHTYAAKLWKYEEDITIYRELEREGRLPVRVLVCLDELFEKEDFKETKISRVNYGSYKLFVDGSLGARSAALIEPYSDDKNNYGILICNQEELDNKMIMAYEKGMQIAIHAIGDKALEMTISSIENVLKVFSYNGQRFRIIHAQLINENLLERMKRLPLVIDIQPSFVSTDLHWVKDRLGEGRLRKKAYAWKTMLDAGLILTGGSDCPVVSYNPFEGIFAAVTREDWKGHPQEGWHPEEKLSVYEAICLFSKNAAYATGEEDVKGTIEIGKLADFISLDRDPFLINPIDIQQVKVLKTFVGGEESFIKTDSEINNRFN
;
A
#
# COMPACT_ATOMS: atom_id res chain seq x y z
N MET A 1 9.19 -20.62 17.16
CA MET A 1 9.12 -21.24 18.51
C MET A 1 9.29 -20.25 19.67
N LEU A 2 10.00 -19.16 19.54
CA LEU A 2 10.30 -18.22 20.64
C LEU A 2 9.10 -17.42 21.21
N PHE A 3 8.05 -17.22 20.43
CA PHE A 3 6.87 -16.41 20.88
C PHE A 3 5.90 -17.20 21.79
N ARG A 4 5.74 -18.51 21.57
CA ARG A 4 4.84 -19.36 22.33
C ARG A 4 5.15 -19.37 23.85
N SER A 5 6.42 -19.38 24.21
CA SER A 5 6.85 -19.47 25.63
C SER A 5 6.62 -18.18 26.42
N LYS A 6 6.34 -17.06 25.75
CA LYS A 6 6.13 -15.73 26.38
C LYS A 6 4.67 -15.30 26.38
N THR A 7 3.78 -16.04 25.72
CA THR A 7 2.36 -15.68 25.58
C THR A 7 1.55 -16.48 26.59
N GLY A 8 0.79 -15.80 27.45
CA GLY A 8 -0.09 -16.45 28.43
C GLY A 8 -1.15 -17.31 27.73
N SER A 9 -1.54 -18.44 28.35
CA SER A 9 -2.52 -19.37 27.77
C SER A 9 -3.81 -18.66 27.32
N GLY A 10 -4.33 -19.04 26.16
CA GLY A 10 -5.54 -18.46 25.57
C GLY A 10 -5.36 -17.10 24.89
N LYS A 11 -4.21 -16.46 25.01
CA LYS A 11 -3.94 -15.19 24.29
C LYS A 11 -3.63 -15.44 22.82
N TRP A 12 -4.04 -14.52 21.96
CA TRP A 12 -3.78 -14.53 20.54
C TRP A 12 -2.28 -14.47 20.21
N ILE A 13 -1.85 -15.32 19.28
CA ILE A 13 -0.55 -15.22 18.62
C ILE A 13 -0.78 -14.66 17.23
N LYS A 14 -0.21 -13.48 16.95
CA LYS A 14 -0.33 -12.79 15.68
C LYS A 14 1.02 -12.78 14.97
N GLY A 15 1.06 -13.29 13.73
CA GLY A 15 2.20 -13.20 12.83
C GLY A 15 1.83 -12.34 11.63
N VAL A 16 2.79 -11.60 11.12
CA VAL A 16 2.62 -10.74 9.94
C VAL A 16 3.80 -10.88 9.00
N ASN A 17 3.62 -10.45 7.76
CA ASN A 17 4.66 -10.29 6.76
C ASN A 17 5.37 -11.60 6.36
N PHE A 18 4.62 -12.72 6.27
CA PHE A 18 5.15 -13.93 5.64
C PHE A 18 4.88 -13.92 4.13
N ASP A 19 5.75 -14.56 3.37
CA ASP A 19 5.56 -14.86 1.97
C ASP A 19 5.79 -16.35 1.74
N ASP A 20 4.76 -17.03 1.23
CA ASP A 20 4.80 -18.48 0.97
C ASP A 20 5.78 -18.86 -0.13
N SER A 21 6.12 -17.94 -1.03
CA SER A 21 7.14 -18.16 -2.06
C SER A 21 8.55 -18.38 -1.48
N ASN A 22 8.79 -17.91 -0.24
CA ASN A 22 10.04 -18.10 0.48
C ASN A 22 10.09 -19.40 1.31
N PHE A 23 9.00 -20.19 1.32
CA PHE A 23 8.96 -21.45 2.04
C PHE A 23 9.43 -22.61 1.16
N SER A 24 10.11 -23.57 1.77
CA SER A 24 10.55 -24.79 1.06
C SER A 24 9.37 -25.58 0.49
N GLU A 25 8.22 -25.52 1.16
CA GLU A 25 6.97 -26.16 0.75
C GLU A 25 6.25 -25.44 -0.39
N ALA A 26 6.63 -24.18 -0.69
CA ALA A 26 6.06 -23.31 -1.73
C ALA A 26 4.51 -23.25 -1.70
N ARG A 27 3.93 -23.26 -0.50
CA ARG A 27 2.49 -23.21 -0.26
C ARG A 27 2.11 -22.38 0.96
N LEU A 28 0.88 -21.92 1.00
CA LEU A 28 0.31 -21.29 2.19
C LEU A 28 0.25 -22.28 3.38
N PRO A 29 0.56 -21.86 4.60
CA PRO A 29 0.31 -22.63 5.80
C PRO A 29 -1.18 -22.88 6.01
N THR A 30 -1.52 -24.07 6.47
CA THR A 30 -2.91 -24.46 6.81
C THR A 30 -3.12 -24.49 8.32
N LYS A 31 -4.37 -24.69 8.76
CA LYS A 31 -4.68 -24.91 10.18
C LYS A 31 -3.82 -26.01 10.79
N VAL A 32 -3.56 -27.09 10.02
CA VAL A 32 -2.77 -28.24 10.48
C VAL A 32 -1.32 -27.84 10.81
N ASP A 33 -0.73 -26.94 10.00
CA ASP A 33 0.63 -26.46 10.24
C ASP A 33 0.68 -25.58 11.51
N LEU A 34 -0.33 -24.74 11.69
CA LEU A 34 -0.40 -23.82 12.83
C LEU A 34 -0.82 -24.55 14.14
N ASP A 35 -1.63 -25.58 14.07
CA ASP A 35 -1.99 -26.42 15.21
C ASP A 35 -0.79 -27.16 15.81
N LYS A 36 0.22 -27.52 14.99
CA LYS A 36 1.51 -28.06 15.46
C LYS A 36 2.26 -27.04 16.35
N ILE A 37 2.00 -25.74 16.16
CA ILE A 37 2.60 -24.70 17.01
C ILE A 37 1.85 -24.62 18.33
N SER A 38 0.51 -24.50 18.30
CA SER A 38 -0.32 -24.49 19.50
C SER A 38 -1.79 -24.77 19.17
N THR A 39 -2.41 -25.59 20.03
CA THR A 39 -3.87 -25.81 20.06
C THR A 39 -4.57 -25.06 21.20
N VAL A 40 -3.80 -24.42 22.10
CA VAL A 40 -4.33 -23.66 23.26
C VAL A 40 -4.22 -22.14 23.10
N HIS A 41 -3.62 -21.67 22.00
CA HIS A 41 -3.58 -20.26 21.62
C HIS A 41 -4.25 -20.12 20.26
N PRO A 42 -5.17 -19.17 20.08
CA PRO A 42 -5.62 -18.82 18.74
C PRO A 42 -4.45 -18.18 17.98
N ILE A 43 -4.16 -18.71 16.79
CA ILE A 43 -3.03 -18.25 15.95
C ILE A 43 -3.57 -17.75 14.64
N ILE A 44 -3.17 -16.55 14.26
CA ILE A 44 -3.29 -16.05 12.90
C ILE A 44 -1.94 -15.57 12.39
N ILE A 45 -1.69 -15.80 11.11
CA ILE A 45 -0.58 -15.20 10.40
C ILE A 45 -1.12 -14.54 9.13
N ARG A 46 -0.65 -13.31 8.86
CA ARG A 46 -1.09 -12.50 7.73
C ARG A 46 0.04 -12.42 6.71
N ARG A 47 -0.28 -12.77 5.46
CA ARG A 47 0.67 -12.67 4.34
C ARG A 47 1.09 -11.22 4.11
N SER A 48 2.29 -11.00 3.57
CA SER A 48 2.87 -9.68 3.28
C SER A 48 1.92 -8.79 2.45
N CYS A 49 1.19 -9.37 1.49
CA CYS A 49 0.21 -8.62 0.68
C CYS A 49 -1.06 -8.18 1.43
N LEU A 50 -1.26 -8.61 2.69
CA LEU A 50 -2.42 -8.36 3.55
C LEU A 50 -3.76 -8.97 3.08
N HIS A 51 -3.81 -9.57 1.89
CA HIS A 51 -5.00 -10.18 1.28
C HIS A 51 -5.24 -11.64 1.67
N VAL A 52 -4.36 -12.24 2.48
CA VAL A 52 -4.46 -13.63 2.94
C VAL A 52 -4.14 -13.71 4.44
N VAL A 53 -4.99 -14.43 5.17
CA VAL A 53 -4.76 -14.86 6.54
C VAL A 53 -4.76 -16.38 6.59
N CYS A 54 -3.82 -16.95 7.34
CA CYS A 54 -3.84 -18.36 7.73
C CYS A 54 -4.13 -18.43 9.23
N ALA A 55 -5.09 -19.25 9.62
CA ALA A 55 -5.59 -19.40 10.99
C ALA A 55 -5.52 -20.84 11.44
N ASN A 56 -5.23 -21.07 12.73
CA ASN A 56 -5.30 -22.40 13.33
C ASN A 56 -6.75 -22.78 13.67
N SER A 57 -6.98 -24.05 14.07
CA SER A 57 -8.31 -24.55 14.40
C SER A 57 -9.02 -23.77 15.49
N LEU A 58 -8.28 -23.31 16.52
CA LEU A 58 -8.85 -22.53 17.61
C LEU A 58 -9.29 -21.13 17.14
N ALA A 59 -8.48 -20.46 16.33
CA ALA A 59 -8.83 -19.15 15.76
C ALA A 59 -10.06 -19.24 14.84
N LEU A 60 -10.15 -20.27 13.99
CA LEU A 60 -11.32 -20.54 13.14
C LEU A 60 -12.57 -20.74 13.99
N SER A 61 -12.49 -21.56 15.04
CA SER A 61 -13.61 -21.83 15.96
C SER A 61 -14.09 -20.55 16.63
N LEU A 62 -13.18 -19.71 17.14
CA LEU A 62 -13.52 -18.42 17.78
C LEU A 62 -14.17 -17.45 16.79
N ALA A 63 -13.77 -17.49 15.52
CA ALA A 63 -14.35 -16.68 14.45
C ALA A 63 -15.68 -17.26 13.89
N GLY A 64 -16.13 -18.43 14.36
CA GLY A 64 -17.32 -19.08 13.84
C GLY A 64 -17.13 -19.64 12.41
N VAL A 65 -15.89 -19.75 11.93
CA VAL A 65 -15.57 -20.30 10.61
C VAL A 65 -15.50 -21.82 10.69
N VAL A 66 -16.62 -22.44 10.41
CA VAL A 66 -16.83 -23.89 10.48
C VAL A 66 -17.22 -24.44 9.11
N LYS A 67 -17.39 -25.74 8.99
CA LYS A 67 -17.92 -26.38 7.78
C LYS A 67 -19.21 -25.70 7.30
N GLY A 68 -19.23 -25.31 6.03
CA GLY A 68 -20.38 -24.65 5.43
C GLY A 68 -20.53 -23.15 5.75
N TYR A 69 -19.56 -22.53 6.44
CA TYR A 69 -19.55 -21.09 6.66
C TYR A 69 -19.48 -20.34 5.32
N ILE A 70 -20.32 -19.35 5.15
CA ILE A 70 -20.35 -18.46 3.97
C ILE A 70 -20.05 -17.05 4.45
N PRO A 71 -18.98 -16.41 3.94
CA PRO A 71 -18.69 -15.02 4.30
C PRO A 71 -19.84 -14.08 3.92
N GLU A 72 -20.23 -13.18 4.80
CA GLU A 72 -21.24 -12.13 4.55
C GLU A 72 -20.75 -11.09 3.52
N VAL A 73 -19.43 -11.00 3.32
CA VAL A 73 -18.77 -10.06 2.43
C VAL A 73 -17.98 -10.78 1.35
N LYS A 74 -17.72 -10.14 0.22
CA LYS A 74 -16.92 -10.72 -0.86
C LYS A 74 -15.51 -11.09 -0.38
N GLY A 75 -15.16 -12.35 -0.52
CA GLY A 75 -13.93 -12.99 -0.10
C GLY A 75 -14.13 -14.50 -0.05
N THR A 76 -13.09 -15.24 0.25
CA THR A 76 -13.15 -16.71 0.24
C THR A 76 -12.60 -17.30 1.53
N VAL A 77 -13.24 -18.40 1.95
CA VAL A 77 -12.68 -19.37 2.90
C VAL A 77 -12.35 -20.61 2.10
N GLU A 78 -11.17 -21.13 2.23
CA GLU A 78 -10.74 -22.34 1.53
C GLU A 78 -11.14 -23.57 2.33
N TYR A 79 -11.72 -24.58 1.63
CA TYR A 79 -12.18 -25.84 2.20
C TYR A 79 -11.40 -27.01 1.63
N ASP A 80 -11.20 -28.02 2.44
CA ASP A 80 -10.66 -29.30 1.98
C ASP A 80 -11.76 -30.15 1.30
N TYR A 81 -11.39 -31.34 0.82
CA TYR A 81 -12.30 -32.27 0.15
C TYR A 81 -13.43 -32.82 1.05
N THR A 82 -13.30 -32.69 2.36
CA THR A 82 -14.36 -33.06 3.33
C THR A 82 -15.32 -31.91 3.62
N GLY A 83 -15.01 -30.70 3.12
CA GLY A 83 -15.74 -29.47 3.37
C GLY A 83 -15.36 -28.77 4.69
N GLU A 84 -14.25 -29.17 5.32
CA GLU A 84 -13.70 -28.49 6.49
C GLU A 84 -12.82 -27.30 6.07
N PRO A 85 -12.86 -26.15 6.77
CA PRO A 85 -12.02 -25.02 6.44
C PRO A 85 -10.54 -25.39 6.61
N THR A 86 -9.71 -25.05 5.60
CA THR A 86 -8.26 -25.33 5.63
C THR A 86 -7.48 -24.40 6.56
N GLY A 87 -8.06 -23.28 6.96
CA GLY A 87 -7.43 -22.20 7.71
C GLY A 87 -7.06 -21.00 6.84
N ILE A 88 -7.19 -21.11 5.52
CA ILE A 88 -6.85 -20.04 4.58
C ILE A 88 -8.09 -19.20 4.29
N VAL A 89 -7.99 -17.89 4.56
CA VAL A 89 -9.07 -16.92 4.36
C VAL A 89 -8.53 -15.73 3.56
N ARG A 90 -9.29 -15.28 2.56
CA ARG A 90 -8.85 -14.26 1.61
C ARG A 90 -9.80 -13.08 1.53
N GLU A 91 -9.23 -11.93 1.15
CA GLU A 91 -9.93 -10.69 0.87
C GLU A 91 -10.80 -10.23 2.05
N ARG A 92 -11.98 -9.67 1.78
CA ARG A 92 -12.86 -9.14 2.82
C ARG A 92 -13.36 -10.18 3.83
N ALA A 93 -13.29 -11.48 3.50
CA ALA A 93 -13.63 -12.54 4.47
C ALA A 93 -12.71 -12.52 5.71
N ILE A 94 -11.52 -11.91 5.62
CA ILE A 94 -10.58 -11.72 6.74
C ILE A 94 -11.21 -10.90 7.88
N LYS A 95 -12.19 -10.07 7.57
CA LYS A 95 -12.90 -9.22 8.54
C LYS A 95 -13.40 -10.00 9.76
N VAL A 96 -13.81 -11.26 9.59
CA VAL A 96 -14.27 -12.13 10.67
C VAL A 96 -13.23 -12.28 11.82
N PHE A 97 -11.95 -12.20 11.49
CA PHE A 97 -10.87 -12.22 12.50
C PHE A 97 -10.64 -10.83 13.08
N ASP A 98 -10.65 -9.79 12.25
CA ASP A 98 -10.37 -8.42 12.71
C ASP A 98 -11.39 -7.95 13.76
N GLU A 99 -12.62 -8.46 13.72
CA GLU A 99 -13.70 -8.14 14.67
C GLU A 99 -13.52 -8.79 16.05
N ILE A 100 -12.82 -9.92 16.12
CA ILE A 100 -12.67 -10.71 17.36
C ILE A 100 -11.28 -10.63 17.97
N ILE A 101 -10.29 -10.16 17.21
CA ILE A 101 -8.93 -10.02 17.71
C ILE A 101 -8.87 -8.81 18.65
N PRO A 102 -8.41 -8.99 19.91
CA PRO A 102 -8.27 -7.87 20.84
C PRO A 102 -7.34 -6.80 20.30
N ASP A 103 -7.64 -5.54 20.62
CA ASP A 103 -6.75 -4.42 20.33
C ASP A 103 -5.33 -4.72 20.85
N SER A 104 -4.34 -4.26 20.11
CA SER A 104 -2.93 -4.45 20.49
C SER A 104 -2.49 -3.50 21.58
N PHE A 105 -3.25 -2.44 21.83
CA PHE A 105 -2.96 -1.41 22.84
C PHE A 105 -3.87 -1.56 24.04
N ASN A 106 -3.30 -1.44 25.23
CA ASN A 106 -4.06 -1.54 26.49
C ASN A 106 -4.88 -0.29 26.78
N ASN A 107 -4.46 0.86 26.24
CA ASN A 107 -5.13 2.13 26.41
C ASN A 107 -4.73 3.11 25.29
N ARG A 108 -5.46 4.22 25.22
CA ARG A 108 -5.28 5.24 24.21
C ARG A 108 -3.91 5.92 24.25
N GLU A 109 -3.32 6.11 25.42
CA GLU A 109 -1.99 6.74 25.55
C GLU A 109 -0.89 5.83 24.98
N GLU A 110 -0.95 4.53 25.23
CA GLU A 110 -0.05 3.55 24.59
C GLU A 110 -0.16 3.57 23.06
N ARG A 111 -1.39 3.68 22.52
CA ARG A 111 -1.63 3.83 21.08
C ARG A 111 -1.02 5.13 20.55
N LYS A 112 -1.24 6.25 21.24
CA LYS A 112 -0.68 7.56 20.87
C LYS A 112 0.85 7.56 20.82
N GLU A 113 1.50 6.99 21.83
CA GLU A 113 2.96 6.88 21.85
C GLU A 113 3.50 5.93 20.75
N ALA A 114 2.78 4.87 20.42
CA ALA A 114 3.13 3.99 19.31
C ALA A 114 3.03 4.71 17.96
N ILE A 115 1.95 5.44 17.72
CA ILE A 115 1.76 6.28 16.53
C ILE A 115 2.89 7.32 16.43
N TYR A 116 3.18 8.04 17.53
CA TYR A 116 4.24 9.04 17.55
C TYR A 116 5.61 8.46 17.21
N LYS A 117 5.95 7.29 17.75
CA LYS A 117 7.22 6.61 17.45
C LYS A 117 7.33 6.23 15.97
N VAL A 118 6.26 5.71 15.38
CA VAL A 118 6.24 5.37 13.94
C VAL A 118 6.40 6.62 13.09
N LEU A 119 5.69 7.70 13.40
CA LEU A 119 5.81 8.96 12.67
C LEU A 119 7.21 9.59 12.79
N LYS A 120 7.86 9.45 13.93
CA LYS A 120 9.29 9.85 14.09
C LYS A 120 10.22 9.00 13.23
N ASP A 121 10.02 7.69 13.16
CA ASP A 121 10.83 6.85 12.29
C ASP A 121 10.59 7.21 10.80
N ILE A 122 9.35 7.48 10.42
CA ILE A 122 9.00 7.99 9.09
C ILE A 122 9.77 9.29 8.76
N ALA A 123 9.80 10.25 9.67
CA ALA A 123 10.57 11.48 9.51
C ALA A 123 12.07 11.17 9.37
N SER A 124 12.61 10.20 10.10
CA SER A 124 14.02 9.78 10.00
C SER A 124 14.40 9.18 8.64
N ARG A 125 13.40 8.72 7.87
CA ARG A 125 13.56 8.24 6.49
C ARG A 125 13.40 9.35 5.45
N GLY A 126 13.19 10.60 5.88
CA GLY A 126 13.08 11.76 4.99
C GLY A 126 11.70 12.00 4.42
N LEU A 127 10.68 11.35 4.94
CA LEU A 127 9.31 11.60 4.56
C LEU A 127 8.77 12.80 5.35
N THR A 128 8.31 13.82 4.63
CA THR A 128 7.73 15.05 5.22
C THR A 128 6.20 15.01 5.22
N THR A 129 5.62 14.22 4.31
CA THR A 129 4.19 13.97 4.21
C THR A 129 3.95 12.49 3.95
N VAL A 130 2.95 11.92 4.60
CA VAL A 130 2.48 10.56 4.35
C VAL A 130 0.98 10.56 4.04
N HIS A 131 0.59 9.71 3.07
CA HIS A 131 -0.80 9.39 2.83
C HIS A 131 -1.08 8.04 3.48
N THR A 132 -2.00 7.99 4.42
CA THR A 132 -2.39 6.75 5.10
C THR A 132 -3.81 6.37 4.74
N TYR A 133 -4.04 5.08 4.50
CA TYR A 133 -5.38 4.55 4.40
C TYR A 133 -5.88 4.18 5.80
N ALA A 134 -7.07 4.64 6.10
CA ALA A 134 -7.72 4.38 7.37
C ALA A 134 -9.11 3.80 7.14
N ALA A 135 -9.30 2.54 7.53
CA ALA A 135 -10.58 1.86 7.43
C ALA A 135 -11.39 2.03 8.72
N LYS A 136 -12.70 2.14 8.61
CA LYS A 136 -13.63 2.21 9.76
C LYS A 136 -13.39 1.10 10.77
N LEU A 137 -13.10 -0.09 10.28
CA LEU A 137 -12.82 -1.27 11.09
C LEU A 137 -11.62 -1.06 12.03
N TRP A 138 -10.69 -0.17 11.70
CA TRP A 138 -9.47 0.07 12.46
C TRP A 138 -9.54 1.27 13.42
N LYS A 139 -10.76 1.76 13.71
CA LYS A 139 -11.00 2.90 14.62
C LYS A 139 -10.24 4.16 14.21
N TYR A 140 -10.27 4.49 12.92
CA TYR A 140 -9.52 5.61 12.36
C TYR A 140 -9.87 6.96 12.98
N GLU A 141 -11.08 7.14 13.51
CA GLU A 141 -11.50 8.37 14.20
C GLU A 141 -10.60 8.64 15.42
N GLU A 142 -10.22 7.57 16.13
CA GLU A 142 -9.28 7.67 17.25
C GLU A 142 -7.89 8.08 16.77
N ASP A 143 -7.40 7.49 15.67
CA ASP A 143 -6.09 7.82 15.09
C ASP A 143 -6.04 9.26 14.58
N ILE A 144 -7.07 9.74 13.90
CA ILE A 144 -7.18 11.14 13.46
C ILE A 144 -7.16 12.08 14.65
N THR A 145 -7.90 11.74 15.71
CA THR A 145 -7.90 12.54 16.95
C THR A 145 -6.51 12.58 17.56
N ILE A 146 -5.77 11.48 17.55
CA ILE A 146 -4.39 11.39 18.03
C ILE A 146 -3.46 12.25 17.16
N TYR A 147 -3.55 12.20 15.82
CA TYR A 147 -2.75 13.06 14.94
C TYR A 147 -2.96 14.53 15.25
N ARG A 148 -4.22 14.97 15.43
CA ARG A 148 -4.57 16.36 15.76
C ARG A 148 -4.09 16.77 17.16
N GLU A 149 -4.07 15.86 18.11
CA GLU A 149 -3.50 16.12 19.43
C GLU A 149 -1.98 16.31 19.35
N LEU A 150 -1.29 15.41 18.62
CA LEU A 150 0.15 15.53 18.40
C LEU A 150 0.50 16.84 17.66
N GLU A 151 -0.33 17.29 16.71
CA GLU A 151 -0.16 18.58 16.03
C GLU A 151 -0.31 19.74 17.02
N ARG A 152 -1.38 19.76 17.85
CA ARG A 152 -1.60 20.80 18.88
C ARG A 152 -0.51 20.85 19.94
N GLU A 153 0.10 19.70 20.24
CA GLU A 153 1.24 19.58 21.16
C GLU A 153 2.58 19.97 20.52
N GLY A 154 2.60 20.29 19.21
CA GLY A 154 3.85 20.55 18.49
C GLY A 154 4.73 19.30 18.32
N ARG A 155 4.16 18.11 18.46
CA ARG A 155 4.86 16.82 18.41
C ARG A 155 4.68 16.08 17.10
N LEU A 156 3.77 16.49 16.22
CA LEU A 156 3.51 15.79 14.95
C LEU A 156 4.68 15.99 13.97
N PRO A 157 5.52 14.96 13.72
CA PRO A 157 6.78 15.16 13.01
C PRO A 157 6.65 15.24 11.49
N VAL A 158 5.50 14.77 10.92
CA VAL A 158 5.22 14.77 9.48
C VAL A 158 3.80 15.22 9.23
N ARG A 159 3.48 15.61 8.00
CA ARG A 159 2.10 15.82 7.58
C ARG A 159 1.43 14.49 7.32
N VAL A 160 0.18 14.36 7.71
CA VAL A 160 -0.61 13.14 7.53
C VAL A 160 -1.85 13.46 6.71
N LEU A 161 -1.98 12.81 5.56
CA LEU A 161 -3.17 12.86 4.72
C LEU A 161 -3.93 11.54 4.90
N VAL A 162 -5.13 11.60 5.47
CA VAL A 162 -5.91 10.40 5.82
C VAL A 162 -6.91 10.08 4.71
N CYS A 163 -6.71 8.97 4.02
CA CYS A 163 -7.64 8.45 3.01
C CYS A 163 -8.63 7.48 3.67
N LEU A 164 -9.92 7.65 3.44
CA LEU A 164 -10.99 6.91 4.11
C LEU A 164 -11.77 6.01 3.16
N ASP A 165 -12.31 4.91 3.66
CA ASP A 165 -13.26 4.04 2.93
C ASP A 165 -14.73 4.43 3.15
N GLU A 166 -14.96 5.59 3.76
CA GLU A 166 -16.28 6.20 3.95
C GLU A 166 -16.36 7.54 3.25
N LEU A 167 -17.59 7.89 2.85
CA LEU A 167 -17.92 9.24 2.40
C LEU A 167 -18.03 10.16 3.63
N PHE A 168 -17.46 11.34 3.52
CA PHE A 168 -17.53 12.39 4.54
C PHE A 168 -17.96 13.71 3.90
N GLU A 169 -18.54 14.61 4.70
CA GLU A 169 -18.89 15.93 4.21
C GLU A 169 -17.65 16.84 4.25
N LYS A 170 -17.37 17.52 3.15
CA LYS A 170 -16.20 18.40 3.03
C LYS A 170 -16.23 19.56 4.03
N GLU A 171 -17.43 19.94 4.49
CA GLU A 171 -17.67 21.02 5.45
C GLU A 171 -17.24 20.65 6.88
N ASP A 172 -17.18 19.36 7.20
CA ASP A 172 -16.69 18.87 8.49
C ASP A 172 -15.20 19.13 8.68
N PHE A 173 -14.50 19.52 7.63
CA PHE A 173 -13.04 19.63 7.58
C PHE A 173 -12.58 20.98 7.02
N LYS A 174 -12.72 22.04 7.82
CA LYS A 174 -12.22 23.39 7.52
C LYS A 174 -10.68 23.49 7.65
N GLU A 175 -9.98 22.46 7.20
CA GLU A 175 -8.52 22.45 7.27
C GLU A 175 -7.93 23.12 6.04
N THR A 176 -6.79 23.79 6.24
CA THR A 176 -6.07 24.46 5.16
C THR A 176 -5.01 23.55 4.58
N LYS A 177 -4.58 23.80 3.34
CA LYS A 177 -3.47 23.05 2.70
C LYS A 177 -2.15 23.09 3.52
N ILE A 178 -2.04 23.98 4.49
CA ILE A 178 -0.85 24.12 5.36
C ILE A 178 -0.98 23.32 6.66
N SER A 179 -2.17 22.85 7.04
CA SER A 179 -2.38 22.00 8.22
C SER A 179 -1.56 20.70 8.10
N ARG A 180 -1.06 20.21 9.24
CA ARG A 180 -0.29 18.96 9.24
C ARG A 180 -1.18 17.71 9.18
N VAL A 181 -2.47 17.82 9.52
CA VAL A 181 -3.44 16.73 9.41
C VAL A 181 -4.54 17.14 8.45
N ASN A 182 -4.69 16.42 7.36
CA ASN A 182 -5.71 16.66 6.34
C ASN A 182 -6.40 15.35 5.94
N TYR A 183 -7.61 15.50 5.39
CA TYR A 183 -8.29 14.38 4.73
C TYR A 183 -7.86 14.28 3.27
N GLY A 184 -7.64 13.04 2.84
CA GLY A 184 -7.25 12.68 1.50
C GLY A 184 -8.43 12.17 0.66
N SER A 185 -8.15 11.12 -0.09
CA SER A 185 -9.10 10.54 -1.04
C SER A 185 -10.10 9.61 -0.37
N TYR A 186 -11.29 9.48 -0.96
CA TYR A 186 -12.17 8.34 -0.76
C TYR A 186 -11.52 7.11 -1.39
N LYS A 187 -11.21 6.10 -0.57
CA LYS A 187 -10.47 4.91 -0.97
C LYS A 187 -11.41 3.77 -1.32
N LEU A 188 -11.27 3.26 -2.54
CA LEU A 188 -12.03 2.12 -3.04
C LEU A 188 -11.11 0.96 -3.39
N PHE A 189 -11.65 -0.25 -3.36
CA PHE A 189 -11.00 -1.48 -3.79
C PHE A 189 -11.84 -2.17 -4.85
N VAL A 190 -11.20 -2.61 -5.95
CA VAL A 190 -11.88 -3.31 -7.04
C VAL A 190 -11.49 -4.77 -7.10
N ASP A 191 -10.25 -5.11 -6.75
CA ASP A 191 -9.75 -6.48 -6.74
C ASP A 191 -8.79 -6.75 -5.58
N GLY A 192 -8.14 -7.90 -5.59
CA GLY A 192 -7.13 -8.30 -4.63
C GLY A 192 -5.70 -8.14 -5.16
N SER A 193 -4.78 -9.10 -4.89
CA SER A 193 -3.36 -8.99 -5.22
C SER A 193 -2.86 -10.11 -6.15
N LEU A 194 -1.81 -9.83 -6.95
CA LEU A 194 -1.19 -10.83 -7.84
C LEU A 194 -0.60 -12.00 -7.05
N GLY A 195 0.11 -11.70 -5.96
CA GLY A 195 0.73 -12.73 -5.14
C GLY A 195 -0.27 -13.72 -4.55
N ALA A 196 -1.46 -13.25 -4.15
CA ALA A 196 -2.55 -14.07 -3.63
C ALA A 196 -3.40 -14.76 -4.72
N ARG A 197 -3.16 -14.51 -6.00
CA ARG A 197 -4.00 -14.89 -7.14
C ARG A 197 -5.45 -14.40 -7.02
N SER A 198 -5.63 -13.20 -6.46
CA SER A 198 -6.92 -12.54 -6.28
C SER A 198 -7.05 -11.23 -7.06
N ALA A 199 -5.98 -10.71 -7.65
CA ALA A 199 -6.08 -9.64 -8.63
C ALA A 199 -6.92 -10.09 -9.83
N ALA A 200 -7.89 -9.27 -10.26
CA ALA A 200 -8.84 -9.66 -11.31
C ALA A 200 -8.25 -9.49 -12.71
N LEU A 201 -8.11 -10.59 -13.42
CA LEU A 201 -7.45 -10.67 -14.72
C LEU A 201 -8.46 -10.96 -15.84
N ILE A 202 -8.17 -10.45 -17.06
CA ILE A 202 -8.91 -10.77 -18.28
C ILE A 202 -8.62 -12.22 -18.70
N GLU A 203 -7.36 -12.64 -18.63
CA GLU A 203 -6.94 -14.03 -18.86
C GLU A 203 -6.61 -14.70 -17.53
N PRO A 204 -6.79 -16.04 -17.39
CA PRO A 204 -6.54 -16.73 -16.12
C PRO A 204 -5.06 -16.66 -15.70
N TYR A 205 -4.79 -16.88 -14.43
CA TYR A 205 -3.42 -17.03 -13.93
C TYR A 205 -2.69 -18.16 -14.68
N SER A 206 -1.41 -17.96 -14.97
CA SER A 206 -0.62 -18.94 -15.75
C SER A 206 -0.38 -20.23 -14.98
N ASP A 207 -0.28 -20.14 -13.68
CA ASP A 207 -0.08 -21.26 -12.75
C ASP A 207 -1.39 -21.74 -12.08
N ASP A 208 -2.55 -21.16 -12.47
CA ASP A 208 -3.88 -21.57 -12.02
C ASP A 208 -4.93 -21.26 -13.11
N LYS A 209 -5.06 -22.18 -14.04
CA LYS A 209 -5.80 -22.00 -15.31
C LYS A 209 -7.31 -21.74 -15.17
N ASN A 210 -7.89 -22.01 -14.01
CA ASN A 210 -9.31 -21.78 -13.75
C ASN A 210 -9.55 -20.54 -12.88
N ASN A 211 -8.50 -19.83 -12.51
CA ASN A 211 -8.56 -18.69 -11.63
C ASN A 211 -8.33 -17.38 -12.40
N TYR A 212 -9.29 -16.49 -12.35
CA TYR A 212 -9.27 -15.15 -12.95
C TYR A 212 -9.15 -14.04 -11.90
N GLY A 213 -8.92 -14.40 -10.63
CA GLY A 213 -9.00 -13.48 -9.50
C GLY A 213 -10.41 -13.15 -9.06
N ILE A 214 -10.58 -12.09 -8.30
CA ILE A 214 -11.84 -11.73 -7.64
C ILE A 214 -12.10 -10.24 -7.85
N LEU A 215 -13.26 -9.89 -8.43
CA LEU A 215 -13.80 -8.54 -8.37
C LEU A 215 -14.57 -8.35 -7.06
N ILE A 216 -14.16 -7.37 -6.26
CA ILE A 216 -14.75 -7.08 -4.93
C ILE A 216 -16.11 -6.40 -5.07
N CYS A 217 -16.36 -5.69 -6.17
CA CYS A 217 -17.65 -5.07 -6.51
C CYS A 217 -18.01 -5.33 -7.97
N ASN A 218 -19.24 -5.06 -8.37
CA ASN A 218 -19.63 -5.01 -9.76
C ASN A 218 -19.51 -3.60 -10.33
N GLN A 219 -19.71 -3.43 -11.65
CA GLN A 219 -19.56 -2.13 -12.32
C GLN A 219 -20.53 -1.08 -11.77
N GLU A 220 -21.80 -1.43 -11.59
CA GLU A 220 -22.84 -0.52 -11.09
C GLU A 220 -22.55 -0.04 -9.65
N GLU A 221 -22.11 -0.95 -8.79
CA GLU A 221 -21.71 -0.63 -7.41
C GLU A 221 -20.52 0.34 -7.39
N LEU A 222 -19.54 0.15 -8.27
CA LEU A 222 -18.39 1.04 -8.38
C LEU A 222 -18.79 2.42 -8.91
N ASP A 223 -19.58 2.45 -10.00
CA ASP A 223 -20.08 3.68 -10.62
C ASP A 223 -20.84 4.52 -9.59
N ASN A 224 -21.79 3.92 -8.87
CA ASN A 224 -22.58 4.62 -7.87
C ASN A 224 -21.73 5.22 -6.75
N LYS A 225 -20.75 4.47 -6.21
CA LYS A 225 -19.84 4.98 -5.18
C LYS A 225 -18.97 6.13 -5.68
N MET A 226 -18.48 6.03 -6.91
CA MET A 226 -17.63 7.07 -7.50
C MET A 226 -18.43 8.33 -7.84
N ILE A 227 -19.67 8.20 -8.34
CA ILE A 227 -20.59 9.31 -8.60
C ILE A 227 -20.87 10.05 -7.30
N MET A 228 -21.27 9.35 -6.23
CA MET A 228 -21.54 9.94 -4.91
C MET A 228 -20.32 10.68 -4.34
N ALA A 229 -19.12 10.08 -4.45
CA ALA A 229 -17.91 10.71 -3.95
C ALA A 229 -17.54 11.97 -4.76
N TYR A 230 -17.66 11.92 -6.08
CA TYR A 230 -17.36 13.02 -6.97
C TYR A 230 -18.33 14.20 -6.78
N GLU A 231 -19.62 13.91 -6.59
CA GLU A 231 -20.65 14.90 -6.27
C GLU A 231 -20.35 15.66 -4.97
N LYS A 232 -19.83 14.95 -3.96
CA LYS A 232 -19.37 15.56 -2.69
C LYS A 232 -18.04 16.30 -2.82
N GLY A 233 -17.43 16.34 -4.00
CA GLY A 233 -16.14 16.97 -4.24
C GLY A 233 -14.97 16.25 -3.57
N MET A 234 -15.09 14.95 -3.29
CA MET A 234 -14.01 14.12 -2.75
C MET A 234 -13.11 13.64 -3.88
N GLN A 235 -11.80 13.68 -3.65
CA GLN A 235 -10.87 12.96 -4.51
C GLN A 235 -11.08 11.45 -4.35
N ILE A 236 -10.97 10.69 -5.44
CA ILE A 236 -11.20 9.25 -5.43
C ILE A 236 -9.88 8.52 -5.71
N ALA A 237 -9.53 7.55 -4.85
CA ALA A 237 -8.37 6.70 -5.00
C ALA A 237 -8.80 5.22 -5.05
N ILE A 238 -8.46 4.52 -6.14
CA ILE A 238 -9.01 3.19 -6.43
C ILE A 238 -7.87 2.18 -6.53
N HIS A 239 -7.89 1.16 -5.69
CA HIS A 239 -7.03 -0.01 -5.82
C HIS A 239 -7.50 -0.86 -7.01
N ALA A 240 -6.64 -1.02 -8.01
CA ALA A 240 -6.86 -1.86 -9.17
C ALA A 240 -5.52 -2.43 -9.65
N ILE A 241 -5.28 -3.71 -9.45
CA ILE A 241 -4.02 -4.41 -9.76
C ILE A 241 -4.12 -5.14 -11.10
N GLY A 242 -5.13 -5.96 -11.28
CA GLY A 242 -5.34 -6.74 -12.50
C GLY A 242 -5.91 -5.90 -13.63
N ASP A 243 -5.64 -6.32 -14.87
CA ASP A 243 -6.11 -5.62 -16.08
C ASP A 243 -7.64 -5.59 -16.19
N LYS A 244 -8.36 -6.58 -15.65
CA LYS A 244 -9.82 -6.57 -15.58
C LYS A 244 -10.35 -5.55 -14.57
N ALA A 245 -9.71 -5.44 -13.41
CA ALA A 245 -10.05 -4.43 -12.40
C ALA A 245 -9.74 -3.02 -12.91
N LEU A 246 -8.62 -2.85 -13.62
CA LEU A 246 -8.24 -1.59 -14.23
C LEU A 246 -9.22 -1.17 -15.33
N GLU A 247 -9.66 -2.10 -16.19
CA GLU A 247 -10.69 -1.85 -17.20
C GLU A 247 -11.99 -1.32 -16.57
N MET A 248 -12.45 -1.98 -15.50
CA MET A 248 -13.65 -1.59 -14.77
C MET A 248 -13.50 -0.21 -14.12
N THR A 249 -12.34 0.07 -13.53
CA THR A 249 -12.01 1.36 -12.91
C THR A 249 -12.02 2.50 -13.93
N ILE A 250 -11.36 2.30 -15.07
CA ILE A 250 -11.32 3.29 -16.16
C ILE A 250 -12.74 3.56 -16.68
N SER A 251 -13.55 2.51 -16.85
CA SER A 251 -14.95 2.65 -17.29
C SER A 251 -15.77 3.47 -16.29
N SER A 252 -15.59 3.27 -14.99
CA SER A 252 -16.27 4.07 -13.97
C SER A 252 -15.83 5.53 -13.99
N ILE A 253 -14.54 5.82 -14.17
CA ILE A 253 -14.04 7.20 -14.31
C ILE A 253 -14.67 7.87 -15.53
N GLU A 254 -14.71 7.18 -16.68
CA GLU A 254 -15.39 7.68 -17.88
C GLU A 254 -16.87 7.95 -17.65
N ASN A 255 -17.56 7.09 -16.90
CA ASN A 255 -18.97 7.26 -16.54
C ASN A 255 -19.19 8.47 -15.64
N VAL A 256 -18.37 8.69 -14.62
CA VAL A 256 -18.40 9.89 -13.78
C VAL A 256 -18.24 11.15 -14.65
N LEU A 257 -17.27 11.16 -15.56
CA LEU A 257 -16.99 12.31 -16.41
C LEU A 257 -18.04 12.53 -17.53
N LYS A 258 -18.92 11.56 -17.80
CA LYS A 258 -20.13 11.77 -18.63
C LYS A 258 -21.25 12.44 -17.84
N VAL A 259 -21.35 12.18 -16.54
CA VAL A 259 -22.40 12.73 -15.68
C VAL A 259 -22.04 14.14 -15.21
N PHE A 260 -20.77 14.36 -14.87
CA PHE A 260 -20.29 15.63 -14.32
C PHE A 260 -19.22 16.27 -15.22
N SER A 261 -19.23 17.59 -15.29
CA SER A 261 -18.09 18.33 -15.83
C SER A 261 -16.86 18.14 -14.95
N TYR A 262 -15.68 18.06 -15.56
CA TYR A 262 -14.44 17.97 -14.81
C TYR A 262 -14.24 19.18 -13.89
N ASN A 263 -14.08 18.91 -12.60
CA ASN A 263 -14.00 19.92 -11.52
C ASN A 263 -12.55 20.24 -11.07
N GLY A 264 -11.56 19.76 -11.79
CA GLY A 264 -10.14 19.92 -11.44
C GLY A 264 -9.58 18.83 -10.52
N GLN A 265 -10.39 17.91 -10.00
CA GLN A 265 -9.92 16.81 -9.17
C GLN A 265 -9.36 15.65 -10.02
N ARG A 266 -8.19 15.17 -9.66
CA ARG A 266 -7.55 14.03 -10.32
C ARG A 266 -8.03 12.73 -9.69
N PHE A 267 -8.34 11.73 -10.51
CA PHE A 267 -8.58 10.37 -10.04
C PHE A 267 -7.23 9.69 -9.80
N ARG A 268 -7.12 8.93 -8.71
CA ARG A 268 -5.92 8.18 -8.38
C ARG A 268 -6.18 6.70 -8.58
N ILE A 269 -5.39 6.05 -9.42
CA ILE A 269 -5.40 4.59 -9.58
C ILE A 269 -4.18 4.04 -8.84
N ILE A 270 -4.42 3.23 -7.84
CA ILE A 270 -3.36 2.64 -7.01
C ILE A 270 -2.98 1.29 -7.59
N HIS A 271 -1.69 1.07 -7.72
CA HIS A 271 -0.99 -0.07 -8.28
C HIS A 271 -0.91 -0.08 -9.80
N ALA A 272 -2.01 -0.30 -10.51
CA ALA A 272 -2.02 -0.47 -11.98
C ALA A 272 -0.88 -1.41 -12.44
N GLN A 273 -0.71 -2.56 -11.75
CA GLN A 273 0.44 -3.44 -11.97
C GLN A 273 0.40 -4.16 -13.32
N LEU A 274 -0.81 -4.37 -13.86
CA LEU A 274 -1.01 -4.99 -15.16
C LEU A 274 -1.86 -4.10 -16.06
N ILE A 275 -1.27 -3.61 -17.16
CA ILE A 275 -1.93 -2.78 -18.17
C ILE A 275 -1.93 -3.50 -19.54
N ASN A 276 -2.65 -2.95 -20.51
CA ASN A 276 -2.54 -3.30 -21.91
C ASN A 276 -2.64 -2.04 -22.77
N GLU A 277 -2.36 -2.16 -24.08
CA GLU A 277 -2.33 -1.03 -24.99
C GLU A 277 -3.67 -0.25 -25.04
N ASN A 278 -4.79 -0.96 -25.04
CA ASN A 278 -6.12 -0.33 -25.02
C ASN A 278 -6.35 0.47 -23.75
N LEU A 279 -6.03 -0.10 -22.60
CA LEU A 279 -6.15 0.58 -21.30
C LEU A 279 -5.24 1.81 -21.26
N LEU A 280 -4.00 1.70 -21.74
CA LEU A 280 -3.06 2.83 -21.78
C LEU A 280 -3.62 3.98 -22.62
N GLU A 281 -4.17 3.70 -23.81
CA GLU A 281 -4.76 4.72 -24.69
C GLU A 281 -6.01 5.38 -24.06
N ARG A 282 -6.79 4.65 -23.27
CA ARG A 282 -7.91 5.23 -22.52
C ARG A 282 -7.41 6.10 -21.36
N MET A 283 -6.42 5.62 -20.60
CA MET A 283 -5.83 6.33 -19.47
C MET A 283 -5.26 7.70 -19.85
N LYS A 284 -4.59 7.80 -21.00
CA LYS A 284 -4.03 9.06 -21.52
C LYS A 284 -5.05 10.21 -21.69
N ARG A 285 -6.33 9.88 -21.80
CA ARG A 285 -7.41 10.85 -22.05
C ARG A 285 -8.11 11.30 -20.77
N LEU A 286 -7.71 10.75 -19.64
CA LEU A 286 -8.38 10.94 -18.35
C LEU A 286 -7.48 11.73 -17.39
N PRO A 287 -8.05 12.50 -16.46
CA PRO A 287 -7.30 13.24 -15.45
C PRO A 287 -6.82 12.31 -14.33
N LEU A 288 -5.82 11.49 -14.65
CA LEU A 288 -5.32 10.42 -13.77
C LEU A 288 -3.99 10.77 -13.12
N VAL A 289 -3.79 10.19 -11.96
CA VAL A 289 -2.49 9.95 -11.32
C VAL A 289 -2.42 8.47 -10.98
N ILE A 290 -1.28 7.84 -11.24
CA ILE A 290 -1.06 6.43 -10.96
C ILE A 290 -0.12 6.31 -9.77
N ASP A 291 -0.60 5.70 -8.68
CA ASP A 291 0.17 5.50 -7.45
C ASP A 291 0.87 4.13 -7.50
N ILE A 292 2.11 4.09 -7.95
CA ILE A 292 2.89 2.86 -8.05
C ILE A 292 3.66 2.55 -6.77
N GLN A 293 4.03 1.29 -6.59
CA GLN A 293 4.89 0.83 -5.49
C GLN A 293 6.19 0.27 -6.07
N PRO A 294 7.22 1.13 -6.26
CA PRO A 294 8.44 0.71 -6.93
C PRO A 294 9.13 -0.49 -6.27
N SER A 295 9.14 -0.56 -4.94
CA SER A 295 9.74 -1.67 -4.18
C SER A 295 9.09 -3.02 -4.45
N PHE A 296 7.85 -3.07 -5.00
CA PHE A 296 7.21 -4.32 -5.38
C PHE A 296 8.01 -5.07 -6.46
N VAL A 297 8.69 -4.37 -7.37
CA VAL A 297 9.54 -5.05 -8.34
C VAL A 297 10.61 -5.88 -7.65
N SER A 298 11.30 -5.33 -6.64
CA SER A 298 12.36 -6.03 -5.92
C SER A 298 11.89 -7.28 -5.14
N THR A 299 10.60 -7.38 -4.86
CA THR A 299 9.99 -8.55 -4.19
C THR A 299 9.30 -9.48 -5.17
N ASP A 300 8.62 -8.95 -6.18
CA ASP A 300 7.70 -9.69 -7.03
C ASP A 300 8.40 -10.38 -8.22
N LEU A 301 9.56 -9.86 -8.65
CA LEU A 301 10.33 -10.40 -9.77
C LEU A 301 10.65 -11.91 -9.64
N HIS A 302 10.66 -12.43 -8.41
CA HIS A 302 10.96 -13.83 -8.12
C HIS A 302 9.81 -14.80 -8.44
N TRP A 303 8.56 -14.31 -8.45
CA TRP A 303 7.37 -15.16 -8.58
C TRP A 303 6.34 -14.67 -9.61
N VAL A 304 6.38 -13.41 -10.01
CA VAL A 304 5.34 -12.81 -10.87
C VAL A 304 5.25 -13.48 -12.25
N LYS A 305 6.37 -14.04 -12.74
CA LYS A 305 6.41 -14.80 -13.97
C LYS A 305 5.50 -16.04 -13.90
N ASP A 306 5.48 -16.74 -12.77
CA ASP A 306 4.62 -17.91 -12.59
C ASP A 306 3.13 -17.51 -12.65
N ARG A 307 2.79 -16.35 -12.07
CA ARG A 307 1.42 -15.83 -12.05
C ARG A 307 0.92 -15.40 -13.43
N LEU A 308 1.76 -14.69 -14.19
CA LEU A 308 1.35 -14.01 -15.42
C LEU A 308 1.83 -14.71 -16.70
N GLY A 309 2.90 -15.50 -16.64
CA GLY A 309 3.58 -16.04 -17.81
C GLY A 309 4.37 -14.95 -18.58
N GLU A 310 5.34 -15.35 -19.41
CA GLU A 310 6.25 -14.46 -20.14
C GLU A 310 5.51 -13.43 -21.02
N GLY A 311 4.45 -13.84 -21.70
CA GLY A 311 3.75 -12.98 -22.67
C GLY A 311 3.11 -11.75 -22.04
N ARG A 312 2.55 -11.90 -20.83
CA ARG A 312 1.93 -10.78 -20.08
C ARG A 312 2.93 -9.95 -19.30
N LEU A 313 4.08 -10.52 -18.93
CA LEU A 313 5.15 -9.79 -18.27
C LEU A 313 5.74 -8.74 -19.19
N ARG A 314 6.14 -9.14 -20.39
CA ARG A 314 6.70 -8.23 -21.37
C ARG A 314 5.61 -7.25 -21.83
N LYS A 315 5.83 -5.96 -21.71
CA LYS A 315 4.96 -4.86 -22.18
C LYS A 315 3.70 -4.56 -21.36
N LYS A 316 3.39 -5.32 -20.31
CA LYS A 316 2.10 -5.17 -19.61
C LYS A 316 2.23 -5.03 -18.09
N ALA A 317 3.22 -5.68 -17.47
CA ALA A 317 3.36 -5.69 -16.02
C ALA A 317 4.42 -4.70 -15.54
N TYR A 318 4.10 -3.88 -14.53
CA TYR A 318 4.99 -2.87 -13.94
C TYR A 318 5.62 -1.94 -14.99
N ALA A 319 4.81 -1.54 -16.00
CA ALA A 319 5.22 -0.78 -17.18
C ALA A 319 5.31 0.72 -16.88
N TRP A 320 6.14 1.10 -15.92
CA TRP A 320 6.17 2.47 -15.38
C TRP A 320 6.80 3.47 -16.36
N LYS A 321 7.89 3.09 -17.03
CA LYS A 321 8.51 3.95 -18.04
C LYS A 321 7.56 4.15 -19.22
N THR A 322 6.93 3.07 -19.66
CA THR A 322 5.90 3.11 -20.71
C THR A 322 4.77 4.07 -20.34
N MET A 323 4.27 4.04 -19.09
CA MET A 323 3.22 4.97 -18.65
C MET A 323 3.71 6.41 -18.58
N LEU A 324 4.93 6.67 -18.09
CA LEU A 324 5.52 8.02 -18.07
C LEU A 324 5.72 8.57 -19.48
N ASP A 325 6.26 7.76 -20.40
CA ASP A 325 6.48 8.16 -21.80
C ASP A 325 5.15 8.41 -22.54
N ALA A 326 4.07 7.77 -22.12
CA ALA A 326 2.71 8.04 -22.59
C ALA A 326 2.11 9.33 -22.00
N GLY A 327 2.82 10.05 -21.12
CA GLY A 327 2.41 11.32 -20.52
C GLY A 327 1.58 11.18 -19.24
N LEU A 328 1.47 9.98 -18.65
CA LEU A 328 0.80 9.81 -17.38
C LEU A 328 1.68 10.30 -16.21
N ILE A 329 1.06 10.84 -15.20
CA ILE A 329 1.75 11.24 -13.96
C ILE A 329 1.74 10.06 -12.99
N LEU A 330 2.93 9.64 -12.56
CA LEU A 330 3.11 8.58 -11.59
C LEU A 330 3.58 9.13 -10.24
N THR A 331 3.11 8.55 -9.14
CA THR A 331 3.62 8.79 -7.79
C THR A 331 4.13 7.49 -7.18
N GLY A 332 5.06 7.60 -6.22
CA GLY A 332 5.65 6.46 -5.53
C GLY A 332 5.10 6.32 -4.11
N GLY A 333 4.81 5.09 -3.72
CA GLY A 333 4.43 4.71 -2.37
C GLY A 333 5.02 3.36 -1.98
N SER A 334 4.82 2.96 -0.74
CA SER A 334 5.29 1.67 -0.23
C SER A 334 4.17 0.66 -0.01
N ASP A 335 2.94 1.16 0.15
CA ASP A 335 1.83 0.34 0.63
C ASP A 335 2.17 -0.37 1.97
N CYS A 336 2.96 0.33 2.82
CA CYS A 336 3.39 -0.22 4.11
C CYS A 336 2.18 -0.71 4.93
N PRO A 337 2.27 -1.92 5.50
CA PRO A 337 3.46 -2.73 5.76
C PRO A 337 3.79 -3.79 4.68
N VAL A 338 3.24 -3.71 3.46
CA VAL A 338 3.53 -4.67 2.39
C VAL A 338 5.03 -4.67 2.05
N VAL A 339 5.60 -3.48 1.87
CA VAL A 339 7.04 -3.26 1.78
C VAL A 339 7.47 -2.14 2.73
N SER A 340 8.77 -1.95 2.90
CA SER A 340 9.37 -0.88 3.70
C SER A 340 8.96 0.51 3.18
N TYR A 341 8.69 1.44 4.10
CA TYR A 341 8.37 2.84 3.76
C TYR A 341 9.62 3.70 3.54
N ASN A 342 10.81 3.13 3.45
CA ASN A 342 12.01 3.87 3.09
C ASN A 342 11.95 4.29 1.60
N PRO A 343 11.85 5.60 1.28
CA PRO A 343 11.70 6.04 -0.12
C PRO A 343 12.93 5.73 -0.98
N PHE A 344 14.13 5.63 -0.38
CA PHE A 344 15.34 5.30 -1.12
C PHE A 344 15.38 3.84 -1.61
N GLU A 345 14.69 2.93 -0.93
CA GLU A 345 14.44 1.57 -1.44
C GLU A 345 13.52 1.62 -2.66
N GLY A 346 12.47 2.44 -2.63
CA GLY A 346 11.59 2.64 -3.78
C GLY A 346 12.32 3.29 -4.97
N ILE A 347 13.14 4.31 -4.72
CA ILE A 347 13.96 4.97 -5.75
C ILE A 347 14.97 3.97 -6.35
N PHE A 348 15.66 3.19 -5.51
CA PHE A 348 16.55 2.11 -5.96
C PHE A 348 15.81 1.15 -6.89
N ALA A 349 14.67 0.61 -6.46
CA ALA A 349 13.89 -0.35 -7.24
C ALA A 349 13.41 0.24 -8.57
N ALA A 350 13.00 1.51 -8.60
CA ALA A 350 12.58 2.19 -9.84
C ALA A 350 13.75 2.39 -10.83
N VAL A 351 14.94 2.69 -10.33
CA VAL A 351 16.13 2.99 -11.16
C VAL A 351 16.84 1.72 -11.62
N THR A 352 16.95 0.72 -10.75
CA THR A 352 17.71 -0.50 -11.07
C THR A 352 16.83 -1.64 -11.57
N ARG A 353 15.61 -1.77 -11.05
CA ARG A 353 14.70 -2.91 -11.23
C ARG A 353 15.35 -4.24 -10.83
N GLU A 354 16.11 -4.20 -9.76
CA GLU A 354 16.82 -5.32 -9.15
C GLU A 354 16.22 -5.67 -7.79
N ASP A 355 16.48 -6.89 -7.33
CA ASP A 355 16.20 -7.25 -5.94
C ASP A 355 17.22 -6.58 -4.98
N TRP A 356 16.99 -6.73 -3.67
CA TRP A 356 17.84 -6.13 -2.64
C TRP A 356 19.30 -6.63 -2.63
N LYS A 357 19.62 -7.65 -3.46
CA LYS A 357 20.97 -8.21 -3.64
C LYS A 357 21.62 -7.77 -4.95
N GLY A 358 20.93 -6.96 -5.75
CA GLY A 358 21.40 -6.47 -7.05
C GLY A 358 21.20 -7.48 -8.18
N HIS A 359 20.13 -8.27 -8.14
CA HIS A 359 19.82 -9.25 -9.19
C HIS A 359 18.43 -8.99 -9.82
N PRO A 360 18.27 -9.25 -11.13
CA PRO A 360 19.35 -9.50 -12.13
C PRO A 360 20.17 -8.22 -12.37
N GLN A 361 21.47 -8.32 -12.60
CA GLN A 361 22.41 -7.16 -12.71
C GLN A 361 22.01 -6.11 -13.74
N GLU A 362 21.34 -6.51 -14.82
CA GLU A 362 20.84 -5.57 -15.84
C GLU A 362 19.43 -5.05 -15.51
N GLY A 363 18.86 -5.45 -14.39
CA GLY A 363 17.49 -5.16 -13.98
C GLY A 363 16.47 -6.06 -14.69
N TRP A 364 15.36 -6.29 -14.02
CA TRP A 364 14.20 -7.01 -14.55
C TRP A 364 13.38 -6.09 -15.46
N HIS A 365 13.24 -6.42 -16.77
CA HIS A 365 12.67 -5.53 -17.79
C HIS A 365 13.36 -4.16 -17.79
N PRO A 366 14.66 -4.10 -18.20
CA PRO A 366 15.48 -2.90 -18.08
C PRO A 366 14.96 -1.71 -18.90
N GLU A 367 14.12 -1.96 -19.92
CA GLU A 367 13.41 -0.95 -20.68
C GLU A 367 12.42 -0.12 -19.85
N GLU A 368 12.01 -0.63 -18.70
CA GLU A 368 11.08 0.02 -17.78
C GLU A 368 11.79 0.71 -16.59
N LYS A 369 13.13 0.85 -16.63
CA LYS A 369 13.89 1.63 -15.66
C LYS A 369 13.54 3.11 -15.74
N LEU A 370 13.46 3.73 -14.58
CA LEU A 370 13.35 5.19 -14.47
C LEU A 370 14.74 5.82 -14.27
N SER A 371 14.92 7.03 -14.75
CA SER A 371 16.07 7.85 -14.35
C SER A 371 15.97 8.19 -12.85
N VAL A 372 17.10 8.54 -12.23
CA VAL A 372 17.13 8.99 -10.82
C VAL A 372 16.20 10.19 -10.61
N TYR A 373 16.15 11.11 -11.59
CA TYR A 373 15.25 12.26 -11.54
C TYR A 373 13.78 11.86 -11.54
N GLU A 374 13.37 11.00 -12.48
CA GLU A 374 11.99 10.50 -12.55
C GLU A 374 11.61 9.79 -11.25
N ALA A 375 12.51 8.94 -10.71
CA ALA A 375 12.27 8.20 -9.48
C ALA A 375 12.14 9.11 -8.25
N ILE A 376 12.96 10.18 -8.13
CA ILE A 376 12.81 11.18 -7.05
C ILE A 376 11.50 11.96 -7.21
N CYS A 377 11.10 12.28 -8.43
CA CYS A 377 9.83 12.96 -8.69
C CYS A 377 8.62 12.17 -8.21
N LEU A 378 8.67 10.82 -8.22
CA LEU A 378 7.59 9.98 -7.70
C LEU A 378 7.26 10.30 -6.22
N PHE A 379 8.30 10.56 -5.43
CA PHE A 379 8.19 10.77 -3.97
C PHE A 379 8.22 12.27 -3.58
N SER A 380 8.21 13.18 -4.53
CA SER A 380 8.27 14.63 -4.27
C SER A 380 7.19 15.40 -5.02
N LYS A 381 7.54 16.08 -6.12
CA LYS A 381 6.60 16.95 -6.86
C LYS A 381 5.35 16.23 -7.36
N ASN A 382 5.50 14.98 -7.81
CA ASN A 382 4.36 14.23 -8.33
C ASN A 382 3.41 13.80 -7.20
N ALA A 383 3.93 13.49 -6.01
CA ALA A 383 3.12 13.19 -4.83
C ALA A 383 2.29 14.41 -4.40
N ALA A 384 2.88 15.61 -4.42
CA ALA A 384 2.15 16.85 -4.18
C ALA A 384 1.09 17.12 -5.26
N TYR A 385 1.45 16.88 -6.53
CA TYR A 385 0.51 16.99 -7.65
C TYR A 385 -0.70 16.05 -7.51
N ALA A 386 -0.47 14.83 -7.03
CA ALA A 386 -1.55 13.84 -6.86
C ALA A 386 -2.69 14.34 -5.97
N THR A 387 -2.39 15.19 -4.99
CA THR A 387 -3.36 15.72 -4.01
C THR A 387 -3.75 17.18 -4.24
N GLY A 388 -3.29 17.80 -5.34
CA GLY A 388 -3.57 19.19 -5.65
C GLY A 388 -2.83 20.18 -4.74
N GLU A 389 -1.67 19.77 -4.21
CA GLU A 389 -0.84 20.55 -3.29
C GLU A 389 0.47 21.04 -3.95
N GLU A 390 0.59 20.92 -5.28
CA GLU A 390 1.79 21.31 -6.04
C GLU A 390 2.13 22.80 -5.93
N ASP A 391 1.15 23.63 -5.62
CA ASP A 391 1.35 25.09 -5.40
C ASP A 391 1.96 25.37 -4.04
N VAL A 392 1.85 24.45 -3.07
CA VAL A 392 2.29 24.69 -1.67
C VAL A 392 3.47 23.83 -1.24
N LYS A 393 3.76 22.72 -1.92
CA LYS A 393 4.88 21.82 -1.59
C LYS A 393 5.30 20.94 -2.78
N GLY A 394 6.28 20.06 -2.57
CA GLY A 394 6.79 19.09 -3.54
C GLY A 394 8.04 19.54 -4.30
N THR A 395 8.35 20.84 -4.27
CA THR A 395 9.58 21.44 -4.81
C THR A 395 10.11 22.50 -3.86
N ILE A 396 11.41 22.82 -3.94
CA ILE A 396 12.03 23.89 -3.17
C ILE A 396 11.94 25.18 -4.00
N GLU A 397 10.90 25.96 -3.76
CA GLU A 397 10.60 27.21 -4.45
C GLU A 397 10.12 28.27 -3.46
N ILE A 398 10.37 29.57 -3.77
CA ILE A 398 9.91 30.68 -2.96
C ILE A 398 8.38 30.67 -2.90
N GLY A 399 7.84 30.77 -1.68
CA GLY A 399 6.39 30.78 -1.43
C GLY A 399 5.81 29.40 -1.09
N LYS A 400 6.57 28.31 -1.25
CA LYS A 400 6.18 26.97 -0.82
C LYS A 400 6.60 26.68 0.62
N LEU A 401 5.97 25.66 1.19
CA LEU A 401 6.31 25.16 2.52
C LEU A 401 7.76 24.65 2.53
N ALA A 402 8.48 24.97 3.58
CA ALA A 402 9.85 24.50 3.80
C ALA A 402 9.84 23.03 4.28
N ASP A 403 9.32 22.14 3.45
CA ASP A 403 9.35 20.70 3.64
C ASP A 403 10.47 20.12 2.77
N PHE A 404 11.61 19.82 3.37
CA PHE A 404 12.79 19.33 2.64
C PHE A 404 13.69 18.45 3.52
N ILE A 405 14.62 17.74 2.89
CA ILE A 405 15.57 16.86 3.56
C ILE A 405 17.00 17.20 3.17
N SER A 406 17.94 16.83 4.04
CA SER A 406 19.37 16.85 3.77
C SER A 406 19.90 15.43 3.80
N LEU A 407 20.73 15.07 2.84
CA LEU A 407 21.24 13.72 2.61
C LEU A 407 22.74 13.65 2.84
N ASP A 408 23.28 12.45 3.13
CA ASP A 408 24.71 12.19 3.31
C ASP A 408 25.48 12.15 1.99
N ARG A 409 24.80 11.99 0.88
CA ARG A 409 25.37 11.93 -0.48
C ARG A 409 24.33 12.34 -1.53
N ASP A 410 24.83 12.77 -2.69
CA ASP A 410 24.00 13.14 -3.83
C ASP A 410 23.57 11.89 -4.62
N PRO A 411 22.25 11.57 -4.68
CA PRO A 411 21.75 10.41 -5.40
C PRO A 411 22.04 10.44 -6.92
N PHE A 412 22.30 11.62 -7.48
CA PHE A 412 22.62 11.77 -8.91
C PHE A 412 24.08 11.45 -9.25
N LEU A 413 24.96 11.42 -8.25
CA LEU A 413 26.41 11.25 -8.44
C LEU A 413 26.94 9.89 -7.97
N ILE A 414 26.11 9.06 -7.36
CA ILE A 414 26.49 7.73 -6.87
C ILE A 414 26.08 6.64 -7.86
N ASN A 415 26.66 5.43 -7.70
CA ASN A 415 26.19 4.26 -8.44
C ASN A 415 24.73 3.95 -8.04
N PRO A 416 23.82 3.69 -8.98
CA PRO A 416 22.43 3.34 -8.67
C PRO A 416 22.24 2.23 -7.62
N ILE A 417 23.14 1.25 -7.54
CA ILE A 417 23.10 0.19 -6.52
C ILE A 417 23.27 0.73 -5.09
N ASP A 418 23.91 1.90 -4.94
CA ASP A 418 24.16 2.51 -3.63
C ASP A 418 23.01 3.41 -3.16
N ILE A 419 22.01 3.68 -4.01
CA ILE A 419 20.87 4.54 -3.68
C ILE A 419 20.13 4.04 -2.43
N GLN A 420 19.95 2.74 -2.28
CA GLN A 420 19.32 2.14 -1.09
C GLN A 420 20.09 2.42 0.21
N GLN A 421 21.36 2.84 0.13
CA GLN A 421 22.21 3.14 1.28
C GLN A 421 22.25 4.63 1.61
N VAL A 422 21.60 5.48 0.84
CA VAL A 422 21.51 6.93 1.10
C VAL A 422 20.89 7.16 2.48
N LYS A 423 21.48 8.05 3.26
CA LYS A 423 21.01 8.37 4.61
C LYS A 423 20.50 9.79 4.69
N VAL A 424 19.36 9.93 5.32
CA VAL A 424 18.82 11.23 5.69
C VAL A 424 19.59 11.74 6.90
N LEU A 425 20.12 12.95 6.80
CA LEU A 425 20.80 13.65 7.89
C LEU A 425 19.83 14.52 8.66
N LYS A 426 18.94 15.23 7.94
CA LYS A 426 17.93 16.09 8.54
C LYS A 426 16.63 16.05 7.73
N THR A 427 15.52 16.20 8.41
CA THR A 427 14.19 16.38 7.83
C THR A 427 13.55 17.64 8.42
N PHE A 428 13.06 18.51 7.54
CA PHE A 428 12.36 19.75 7.91
C PHE A 428 10.91 19.67 7.43
N VAL A 429 9.99 20.08 8.30
CA VAL A 429 8.56 20.16 7.99
C VAL A 429 8.04 21.53 8.40
N GLY A 430 7.65 22.34 7.41
CA GLY A 430 7.25 23.73 7.64
C GLY A 430 8.39 24.61 8.16
N GLY A 431 9.67 24.27 7.85
CA GLY A 431 10.85 24.96 8.33
C GLY A 431 11.32 24.54 9.73
N GLU A 432 10.59 23.67 10.40
CA GLU A 432 10.97 23.14 11.71
C GLU A 432 11.73 21.81 11.56
N GLU A 433 12.77 21.62 12.36
CA GLU A 433 13.53 20.36 12.38
C GLU A 433 12.68 19.23 12.98
N SER A 434 12.24 18.31 12.12
CA SER A 434 11.46 17.13 12.49
C SER A 434 12.35 15.94 12.84
N PHE A 435 13.51 15.83 12.19
CA PHE A 435 14.53 14.82 12.49
C PHE A 435 15.92 15.38 12.24
N ILE A 436 16.83 15.08 13.19
CA ILE A 436 18.27 15.31 13.05
C ILE A 436 19.00 14.04 13.45
N LYS A 437 19.87 13.59 12.57
CA LYS A 437 20.77 12.48 12.88
C LYS A 437 21.86 12.94 13.82
N THR A 438 22.08 12.25 14.93
CA THR A 438 23.09 12.61 15.92
C THR A 438 24.50 12.29 15.43
N ASP A 439 25.51 13.04 15.90
CA ASP A 439 26.93 12.84 15.54
C ASP A 439 27.42 11.41 15.88
N SER A 440 26.91 10.80 16.95
CA SER A 440 27.19 9.42 17.31
C SER A 440 26.67 8.42 16.27
N GLU A 441 25.55 8.71 15.60
CA GLU A 441 24.96 7.88 14.53
C GLU A 441 25.65 8.14 13.17
N ILE A 442 26.31 9.31 13.02
CA ILE A 442 27.11 9.65 11.84
C ILE A 442 28.48 8.95 11.91
N ASN A 443 29.10 8.95 13.09
CA ASN A 443 30.49 8.51 13.29
C ASN A 443 30.68 7.00 13.47
N ASN A 444 29.63 6.21 13.71
CA ASN A 444 29.69 4.74 13.82
C ASN A 444 30.10 4.01 12.52
N ARG A 445 30.71 4.72 11.54
CA ARG A 445 31.23 4.17 10.28
C ARG A 445 32.74 3.92 10.25
N PHE A 446 33.46 4.29 11.31
CA PHE A 446 34.92 4.22 11.32
C PHE A 446 35.49 3.22 12.34
N ASN A 447 34.63 2.33 12.90
CA ASN A 447 35.06 1.24 13.77
C ASN A 447 34.67 -0.12 13.21
#